data_660071848b410879d841002813f392a1
#
_entry.id   660071848b410879d841002813f392a1
#
_cell.length_a   1.000
_cell.length_b   1.000
_cell.length_c   1.000
_cell.angle_alpha   90.00
_cell.angle_beta   90.00
_cell.angle_gamma   90.00
#
_symmetry.space_group_name_H-M   'P 1'
#
loop_
_entity.id
_entity.type
_entity.pdbx_description
1 polymer ?
#
loop_
_entity_poly.entity_id
_entity_poly.type
_entity_poly.pdbx_seq_one_letter_code
_entity_poly.pdbx_strand_id
1 'polypeptide(L)'
;MPSAHPPAAETPTPPEPSAPWAMLLALVSGFALSQAFRTVTAIIATGLQAEFGLGAQALGTFAGTFAFAFGTMQLFMGVGIDLFGVRRTVLAVFPLAVAGALLSALAPGYGTVLIGQVLIGVGCAPAFLVCTVFIARHFPARRFAFVSGVAIGVGGLGMLFTGTPLAWLVERSSWRVGFGVLAGLAAAAWLLIAWRVREPAVRTDGSAPQRESVGAAMRGFGALFLLPHTLGILLLGLVTYAAFLALRGLWLGPLLIGRHGFSLVDSGNVALLVSLVSLFGPAVFGRLDPGPARRRRWVLAGTLLIAAIFLAMSMLHSAAADVAGAVAVGVFSGALVLQYADVRSAYPPAMTGRAMAVFTMAMFLGVALVQWVTGWAASLATARGADPYATVLLTIAALLLAGALAYRLLPAPPGNAAPPGAR
;
A
#
# COMPACT_ATOMS: atom_id res chain seq x y z
N MET A 1 45.10 -4.20 56.14
CA MET A 1 43.74 -4.76 55.96
C MET A 1 43.00 -3.78 55.05
N PRO A 2 42.64 -4.15 53.82
CA PRO A 2 41.83 -3.31 52.93
C PRO A 2 40.35 -3.52 53.30
N SER A 3 39.64 -2.41 53.53
CA SER A 3 38.21 -2.36 53.79
C SER A 3 37.39 -2.74 52.58
N ALA A 4 36.62 -3.84 52.68
CA ALA A 4 35.65 -4.24 51.67
C ALA A 4 34.47 -3.25 51.60
N HIS A 5 34.27 -2.61 50.46
CA HIS A 5 33.04 -1.87 50.19
C HIS A 5 31.89 -2.89 49.96
N PRO A 6 30.73 -2.65 50.56
CA PRO A 6 29.54 -3.48 50.29
C PRO A 6 29.11 -3.27 48.84
N PRO A 7 28.56 -4.33 48.16
CA PRO A 7 28.07 -4.18 46.81
C PRO A 7 26.88 -3.21 46.77
N ALA A 8 26.92 -2.26 45.82
CA ALA A 8 25.83 -1.34 45.57
C ALA A 8 24.54 -2.11 45.31
N ALA A 9 23.49 -1.83 46.08
CA ALA A 9 22.18 -2.39 45.88
C ALA A 9 21.70 -2.08 44.46
N GLU A 10 21.43 -3.13 43.65
CA GLU A 10 20.78 -2.98 42.35
C GLU A 10 19.42 -2.33 42.56
N THR A 11 19.28 -1.10 42.10
CA THR A 11 17.98 -0.44 42.03
C THR A 11 17.05 -1.27 41.13
N PRO A 12 15.85 -1.63 41.60
CA PRO A 12 14.90 -2.39 40.79
C PRO A 12 14.60 -1.60 39.50
N THR A 13 14.87 -2.19 38.38
CA THR A 13 14.46 -1.66 37.06
C THR A 13 12.95 -1.45 37.09
N PRO A 14 12.44 -0.24 36.75
CA PRO A 14 11.00 0.00 36.69
C PRO A 14 10.36 -1.01 35.72
N PRO A 15 9.16 -1.55 36.01
CA PRO A 15 8.48 -2.49 35.14
C PRO A 15 8.29 -1.85 33.77
N GLU A 16 8.72 -2.56 32.71
CA GLU A 16 8.52 -2.13 31.31
C GLU A 16 7.03 -1.83 31.11
N PRO A 17 6.65 -0.65 30.60
CA PRO A 17 5.25 -0.34 30.41
C PRO A 17 4.63 -1.28 29.37
N SER A 18 3.61 -2.03 29.77
CA SER A 18 2.74 -2.83 28.87
C SER A 18 1.94 -1.97 27.86
N ALA A 19 2.09 -0.65 27.95
CA ALA A 19 1.39 0.35 27.17
C ALA A 19 1.74 0.42 25.66
N PRO A 20 2.97 0.14 25.15
CA PRO A 20 3.28 0.35 23.74
C PRO A 20 2.50 -0.55 22.80
N TRP A 21 2.25 -1.82 23.17
CA TRP A 21 1.52 -2.76 22.32
C TRP A 21 0.05 -2.38 22.14
N ALA A 22 -0.63 -1.99 23.21
CA ALA A 22 -2.04 -1.59 23.13
C ALA A 22 -2.22 -0.32 22.27
N MET A 23 -1.30 0.64 22.37
CA MET A 23 -1.29 1.84 21.52
C MET A 23 -0.98 1.49 20.06
N LEU A 24 -0.01 0.61 19.83
CA LEU A 24 0.33 0.15 18.49
C LEU A 24 -0.85 -0.57 17.83
N LEU A 25 -1.51 -1.50 18.53
CA LEU A 25 -2.67 -2.21 17.99
C LEU A 25 -3.84 -1.27 17.67
N ALA A 26 -4.04 -0.22 18.46
CA ALA A 26 -5.00 0.83 18.15
C ALA A 26 -4.64 1.56 16.84
N LEU A 27 -3.37 1.92 16.62
CA LEU A 27 -2.92 2.53 15.36
C LEU A 27 -3.04 1.56 14.18
N VAL A 28 -2.72 0.28 14.39
CA VAL A 28 -2.81 -0.77 13.37
C VAL A 28 -4.25 -1.03 12.96
N SER A 29 -5.26 -0.83 13.82
CA SER A 29 -6.66 -0.91 13.39
C SER A 29 -6.99 0.11 12.30
N GLY A 30 -6.49 1.34 12.41
CA GLY A 30 -6.60 2.35 11.33
C GLY A 30 -5.86 1.93 10.06
N PHE A 31 -4.69 1.29 10.19
CA PHE A 31 -3.96 0.76 9.04
C PHE A 31 -4.71 -0.40 8.38
N ALA A 32 -5.35 -1.29 9.14
CA ALA A 32 -6.19 -2.35 8.59
C ALA A 32 -7.35 -1.78 7.76
N LEU A 33 -8.02 -0.73 8.23
CA LEU A 33 -9.06 -0.05 7.47
C LEU A 33 -8.51 0.59 6.18
N SER A 34 -7.32 1.20 6.23
CA SER A 34 -6.65 1.71 5.04
C SER A 34 -6.41 0.60 4.00
N GLN A 35 -6.04 -0.60 4.44
CA GLN A 35 -5.89 -1.77 3.57
C GLN A 35 -7.24 -2.25 3.00
N ALA A 36 -8.31 -2.23 3.81
CA ALA A 36 -9.65 -2.57 3.35
C ALA A 36 -10.13 -1.61 2.25
N PHE A 37 -10.02 -0.31 2.45
CA PHE A 37 -10.44 0.69 1.46
C PHE A 37 -9.66 0.62 0.14
N ARG A 38 -8.42 0.13 0.13
CA ARG A 38 -7.64 -0.08 -1.11
C ARG A 38 -8.18 -1.20 -1.98
N THR A 39 -8.87 -2.16 -1.40
CA THR A 39 -9.29 -3.40 -2.09
C THR A 39 -10.80 -3.59 -2.14
N VAL A 40 -11.57 -2.68 -1.55
CA VAL A 40 -13.04 -2.75 -1.50
C VAL A 40 -13.66 -2.75 -2.90
N THR A 41 -13.07 -2.02 -3.85
CA THR A 41 -13.63 -1.83 -5.19
C THR A 41 -13.86 -3.15 -5.92
N ALA A 42 -12.97 -4.12 -5.78
CA ALA A 42 -13.12 -5.43 -6.44
C ALA A 42 -14.42 -6.16 -6.06
N ILE A 43 -14.95 -5.91 -4.86
CA ILE A 43 -16.19 -6.55 -4.37
C ILE A 43 -17.42 -5.71 -4.70
N ILE A 44 -17.31 -4.38 -4.63
CA ILE A 44 -18.48 -3.50 -4.83
C ILE A 44 -18.67 -3.07 -6.28
N ALA A 45 -17.70 -3.35 -7.17
CA ALA A 45 -17.67 -2.86 -8.55
C ALA A 45 -18.95 -3.19 -9.32
N THR A 46 -19.41 -4.45 -9.25
CA THR A 46 -20.61 -4.91 -9.94
C THR A 46 -21.88 -4.20 -9.46
N GLY A 47 -22.00 -3.96 -8.14
CA GLY A 47 -23.12 -3.21 -7.57
C GLY A 47 -23.12 -1.74 -8.00
N LEU A 48 -21.95 -1.09 -8.03
CA LEU A 48 -21.79 0.29 -8.52
C LEU A 48 -22.13 0.40 -10.02
N GLN A 49 -21.67 -0.57 -10.83
CA GLN A 49 -21.98 -0.62 -12.26
C GLN A 49 -23.47 -0.75 -12.51
N ALA A 50 -24.11 -1.69 -11.81
CA ALA A 50 -25.54 -1.93 -11.96
C ALA A 50 -26.41 -0.72 -11.56
N GLU A 51 -26.04 -0.03 -10.48
CA GLU A 51 -26.85 1.07 -9.96
C GLU A 51 -26.66 2.38 -10.75
N PHE A 52 -25.43 2.71 -11.12
CA PHE A 52 -25.12 3.98 -11.77
C PHE A 52 -24.84 3.85 -13.28
N GLY A 53 -25.00 2.67 -13.87
CA GLY A 53 -24.74 2.44 -15.30
C GLY A 53 -23.26 2.67 -15.68
N LEU A 54 -22.32 2.31 -14.82
CA LEU A 54 -20.90 2.67 -14.99
C LEU A 54 -20.19 1.73 -15.97
N GLY A 55 -19.47 2.32 -16.91
CA GLY A 55 -18.51 1.60 -17.74
C GLY A 55 -17.19 1.32 -16.99
N ALA A 56 -16.32 0.55 -17.61
CA ALA A 56 -15.02 0.16 -17.08
C ALA A 56 -14.12 1.36 -16.75
N GLN A 57 -14.15 2.42 -17.56
CA GLN A 57 -13.41 3.66 -17.33
C GLN A 57 -13.84 4.34 -16.02
N ALA A 58 -15.14 4.40 -15.74
CA ALA A 58 -15.64 4.98 -14.50
C ALA A 58 -15.19 4.16 -13.28
N LEU A 59 -15.17 2.82 -13.36
CA LEU A 59 -14.61 1.98 -12.29
C LEU A 59 -13.13 2.23 -12.05
N GLY A 60 -12.35 2.34 -13.13
CA GLY A 60 -10.93 2.70 -13.04
C GLY A 60 -10.73 4.08 -12.40
N THR A 61 -11.59 5.06 -12.75
CA THR A 61 -11.57 6.39 -12.15
C THR A 61 -11.92 6.31 -10.66
N PHE A 62 -12.93 5.56 -10.28
CA PHE A 62 -13.33 5.39 -8.89
C PHE A 62 -12.17 4.83 -8.02
N ALA A 63 -11.58 3.73 -8.43
CA ALA A 63 -10.45 3.11 -7.71
C ALA A 63 -9.20 4.01 -7.73
N GLY A 64 -8.88 4.59 -8.88
CA GLY A 64 -7.74 5.49 -9.07
C GLY A 64 -7.82 6.76 -8.24
N THR A 65 -9.03 7.30 -8.02
CA THR A 65 -9.25 8.51 -7.21
C THR A 65 -8.79 8.32 -5.76
N PHE A 66 -9.10 7.18 -5.14
CA PHE A 66 -8.57 6.84 -3.82
C PHE A 66 -7.04 6.83 -3.81
N ALA A 67 -6.45 6.09 -4.75
CA ALA A 67 -5.00 5.91 -4.82
C ALA A 67 -4.27 7.24 -5.10
N PHE A 68 -4.83 8.09 -5.94
CA PHE A 68 -4.31 9.43 -6.23
C PHE A 68 -4.32 10.32 -4.99
N ALA A 69 -5.45 10.43 -4.30
CA ALA A 69 -5.59 11.22 -3.08
C ALA A 69 -4.64 10.71 -1.98
N PHE A 70 -4.57 9.38 -1.78
CA PHE A 70 -3.68 8.74 -0.83
C PHE A 70 -2.20 9.02 -1.15
N GLY A 71 -1.79 8.81 -2.41
CA GLY A 71 -0.40 8.98 -2.86
C GLY A 71 0.07 10.43 -2.74
N THR A 72 -0.75 11.38 -3.18
CA THR A 72 -0.44 12.81 -3.09
C THR A 72 -0.25 13.26 -1.64
N MET A 73 -1.05 12.73 -0.72
CA MET A 73 -0.98 13.10 0.69
C MET A 73 0.21 12.51 1.45
N GLN A 74 0.94 11.53 0.90
CA GLN A 74 2.07 10.87 1.59
C GLN A 74 3.15 11.88 2.05
N LEU A 75 3.49 12.84 1.19
CA LEU A 75 4.51 13.85 1.52
C LEU A 75 4.06 14.75 2.68
N PHE A 76 2.79 15.15 2.66
CA PHE A 76 2.22 16.04 3.70
C PHE A 76 2.08 15.33 5.04
N MET A 77 1.79 14.01 5.01
CA MET A 77 1.64 13.22 6.25
C MET A 77 2.98 13.06 6.98
N GLY A 78 4.08 12.90 6.25
CA GLY A 78 5.42 12.88 6.87
C GLY A 78 5.69 14.17 7.65
N VAL A 79 5.50 15.32 7.01
CA VAL A 79 5.66 16.64 7.65
C VAL A 79 4.68 16.81 8.83
N GLY A 80 3.43 16.39 8.67
CA GLY A 80 2.42 16.47 9.73
C GLY A 80 2.81 15.70 10.99
N ILE A 81 3.36 14.49 10.83
CA ILE A 81 3.82 13.66 11.97
C ILE A 81 5.03 14.28 12.66
N ASP A 82 5.94 14.87 11.89
CA ASP A 82 7.13 15.53 12.47
C ASP A 82 6.77 16.81 13.23
N LEU A 83 5.78 17.57 12.77
CA LEU A 83 5.36 18.83 13.40
C LEU A 83 4.38 18.62 14.56
N PHE A 84 3.40 17.74 14.42
CA PHE A 84 2.27 17.60 15.35
C PHE A 84 2.30 16.30 16.15
N GLY A 85 3.17 15.36 15.80
CA GLY A 85 3.24 14.02 16.39
C GLY A 85 2.24 13.03 15.76
N VAL A 86 2.39 11.76 16.14
CA VAL A 86 1.59 10.62 15.61
C VAL A 86 0.11 10.79 15.94
N ARG A 87 -0.19 11.02 17.23
CA ARG A 87 -1.57 11.06 17.72
C ARG A 87 -2.38 12.19 17.10
N ARG A 88 -1.86 13.41 17.12
CA ARG A 88 -2.58 14.59 16.60
C ARG A 88 -2.82 14.46 15.10
N THR A 89 -1.83 14.00 14.35
CA THR A 89 -1.95 13.83 12.90
C THR A 89 -3.03 12.81 12.54
N VAL A 90 -3.03 11.63 13.16
CA VAL A 90 -4.05 10.62 12.83
C VAL A 90 -5.45 11.03 13.29
N LEU A 91 -5.58 11.66 14.48
CA LEU A 91 -6.88 12.10 14.97
C LEU A 91 -7.49 13.24 14.14
N ALA A 92 -6.66 14.10 13.55
CA ALA A 92 -7.14 15.19 12.68
C ALA A 92 -7.54 14.71 11.28
N VAL A 93 -6.82 13.73 10.71
CA VAL A 93 -6.96 13.36 9.30
C VAL A 93 -7.86 12.13 9.11
N PHE A 94 -7.77 11.12 9.96
CA PHE A 94 -8.52 9.87 9.81
C PHE A 94 -10.06 10.02 9.84
N PRO A 95 -10.68 11.02 10.52
CA PRO A 95 -12.11 11.28 10.40
C PRO A 95 -12.61 11.55 8.98
N LEU A 96 -11.72 12.01 8.09
CA LEU A 96 -12.06 12.16 6.67
C LEU A 96 -12.36 10.81 6.01
N ALA A 97 -11.69 9.73 6.43
CA ALA A 97 -11.99 8.38 5.93
C ALA A 97 -13.37 7.91 6.39
N VAL A 98 -13.76 8.22 7.64
CA VAL A 98 -15.09 7.94 8.16
C VAL A 98 -16.15 8.72 7.37
N ALA A 99 -15.94 10.03 7.21
CA ALA A 99 -16.86 10.90 6.48
C ALA A 99 -16.99 10.47 5.00
N GLY A 100 -15.88 10.13 4.35
CA GLY A 100 -15.87 9.68 2.97
C GLY A 100 -16.58 8.33 2.78
N ALA A 101 -16.45 7.40 3.73
CA ALA A 101 -17.15 6.12 3.70
C ALA A 101 -18.66 6.28 3.93
N LEU A 102 -19.06 7.15 4.87
CA LEU A 102 -20.47 7.51 5.08
C LEU A 102 -21.06 8.20 3.84
N LEU A 103 -20.31 9.15 3.27
CA LEU A 103 -20.74 9.84 2.06
C LEU A 103 -20.93 8.86 0.90
N SER A 104 -20.05 7.87 0.77
CA SER A 104 -20.17 6.80 -0.24
C SER A 104 -21.38 5.91 0.03
N ALA A 105 -21.65 5.54 1.29
CA ALA A 105 -22.80 4.72 1.66
C ALA A 105 -24.14 5.42 1.35
N LEU A 106 -24.20 6.74 1.49
CA LEU A 106 -25.40 7.57 1.30
C LEU A 106 -25.42 8.25 -0.08
N ALA A 107 -24.51 7.93 -0.97
CA ALA A 107 -24.32 8.66 -2.22
C ALA A 107 -25.55 8.59 -3.15
N PRO A 108 -26.13 9.73 -3.58
CA PRO A 108 -27.21 9.75 -4.54
C PRO A 108 -26.74 9.53 -5.98
N GLY A 109 -25.43 9.61 -6.24
CA GLY A 109 -24.87 9.47 -7.59
C GLY A 109 -23.35 9.27 -7.58
N TYR A 110 -22.82 8.93 -8.72
CA TYR A 110 -21.40 8.58 -8.91
C TYR A 110 -20.43 9.71 -8.47
N GLY A 111 -20.75 10.97 -8.76
CA GLY A 111 -19.91 12.11 -8.33
C GLY A 111 -19.69 12.17 -6.81
N THR A 112 -20.75 11.88 -6.05
CA THR A 112 -20.67 11.85 -4.58
C THR A 112 -19.77 10.71 -4.09
N VAL A 113 -19.83 9.55 -4.75
CA VAL A 113 -18.95 8.42 -4.45
C VAL A 113 -17.48 8.77 -4.72
N LEU A 114 -17.20 9.52 -5.80
CA LEU A 114 -15.84 10.00 -6.09
C LEU A 114 -15.31 10.95 -5.01
N ILE A 115 -16.13 11.89 -4.54
CA ILE A 115 -15.77 12.75 -3.41
C ILE A 115 -15.48 11.91 -2.17
N GLY A 116 -16.31 10.88 -1.92
CA GLY A 116 -16.08 9.90 -0.86
C GLY A 116 -14.69 9.23 -0.98
N GLN A 117 -14.28 8.84 -2.19
CA GLN A 117 -12.96 8.23 -2.43
C GLN A 117 -11.80 9.19 -2.16
N VAL A 118 -11.94 10.47 -2.52
CA VAL A 118 -10.93 11.50 -2.17
C VAL A 118 -10.79 11.60 -0.65
N LEU A 119 -11.89 11.73 0.07
CA LEU A 119 -11.89 11.84 1.52
C LEU A 119 -11.30 10.59 2.20
N ILE A 120 -11.66 9.40 1.72
CA ILE A 120 -11.11 8.13 2.23
C ILE A 120 -9.60 8.07 1.96
N GLY A 121 -9.15 8.43 0.74
CA GLY A 121 -7.75 8.43 0.37
C GLY A 121 -6.91 9.35 1.25
N VAL A 122 -7.35 10.59 1.45
CA VAL A 122 -6.72 11.56 2.36
C VAL A 122 -6.71 11.05 3.80
N GLY A 123 -7.88 10.58 4.29
CA GLY A 123 -8.04 10.09 5.66
C GLY A 123 -7.15 8.89 5.98
N CYS A 124 -6.94 7.99 5.03
CA CYS A 124 -6.12 6.79 5.18
C CYS A 124 -4.62 7.05 5.00
N ALA A 125 -4.21 8.18 4.43
CA ALA A 125 -2.81 8.45 4.09
C ALA A 125 -1.82 8.32 5.27
N PRO A 126 -2.10 8.78 6.50
CA PRO A 126 -1.16 8.66 7.62
C PRO A 126 -1.10 7.25 8.21
N ALA A 127 -2.05 6.35 7.92
CA ALA A 127 -2.32 5.16 8.72
C ALA A 127 -1.12 4.20 8.87
N PHE A 128 -0.34 3.94 7.83
CA PHE A 128 0.86 3.10 7.91
C PHE A 128 2.04 3.86 8.49
N LEU A 129 2.22 5.11 8.10
CA LEU A 129 3.34 5.94 8.52
C LEU A 129 3.33 6.18 10.04
N VAL A 130 2.15 6.43 10.64
CA VAL A 130 2.02 6.59 12.09
C VAL A 130 2.41 5.31 12.84
N CYS A 131 2.12 4.12 12.31
CA CYS A 131 2.54 2.86 12.90
C CYS A 131 4.07 2.73 12.90
N THR A 132 4.72 2.99 11.76
CA THR A 132 6.18 2.87 11.63
C THR A 132 6.93 3.86 12.50
N VAL A 133 6.49 5.12 12.53
CA VAL A 133 7.08 6.16 13.39
C VAL A 133 6.85 5.84 14.87
N PHE A 134 5.66 5.36 15.24
CA PHE A 134 5.37 4.94 16.61
C PHE A 134 6.28 3.80 17.05
N ILE A 135 6.47 2.77 16.20
CA ILE A 135 7.37 1.64 16.48
C ILE A 135 8.80 2.13 16.68
N ALA A 136 9.29 3.01 15.79
CA ALA A 136 10.64 3.56 15.90
C ALA A 136 10.89 4.36 17.19
N ARG A 137 9.86 5.01 17.73
CA ARG A 137 9.97 5.85 18.95
C ARG A 137 9.78 5.07 20.26
N HIS A 138 9.02 3.96 20.24
CA HIS A 138 8.57 3.30 21.48
C HIS A 138 9.08 1.86 21.65
N PHE A 139 9.73 1.28 20.63
CA PHE A 139 10.29 -0.06 20.71
C PHE A 139 11.81 -0.05 20.49
N PRO A 140 12.57 -0.95 21.17
CA PRO A 140 14.00 -1.07 20.96
C PRO A 140 14.35 -1.37 19.50
N ALA A 141 15.43 -0.78 18.96
CA ALA A 141 15.85 -0.94 17.57
C ALA A 141 16.00 -2.42 17.15
N ARG A 142 16.45 -3.30 18.06
CA ARG A 142 16.54 -4.75 17.85
C ARG A 142 15.19 -5.43 17.57
N ARG A 143 14.07 -4.88 18.07
CA ARG A 143 12.71 -5.42 17.88
C ARG A 143 11.95 -4.72 16.73
N PHE A 144 12.51 -3.68 16.13
CA PHE A 144 11.83 -2.88 15.12
C PHE A 144 11.30 -3.74 13.95
N ALA A 145 12.12 -4.62 13.39
CA ALA A 145 11.74 -5.47 12.28
C ALA A 145 10.60 -6.45 12.66
N PHE A 146 10.69 -7.07 13.82
CA PHE A 146 9.67 -7.99 14.32
C PHE A 146 8.34 -7.27 14.54
N VAL A 147 8.35 -6.14 15.27
CA VAL A 147 7.14 -5.37 15.60
C VAL A 147 6.49 -4.79 14.32
N SER A 148 7.30 -4.30 13.38
CA SER A 148 6.82 -3.85 12.07
C SER A 148 6.18 -5.00 11.28
N GLY A 149 6.77 -6.18 11.31
CA GLY A 149 6.20 -7.37 10.69
C GLY A 149 4.83 -7.73 11.27
N VAL A 150 4.68 -7.70 12.61
CA VAL A 150 3.39 -7.91 13.28
C VAL A 150 2.38 -6.85 12.88
N ALA A 151 2.77 -5.56 12.84
CA ALA A 151 1.90 -4.47 12.44
C ALA A 151 1.41 -4.62 10.98
N ILE A 152 2.28 -5.02 10.06
CA ILE A 152 1.92 -5.30 8.66
C ILE A 152 0.98 -6.49 8.58
N GLY A 153 1.27 -7.59 9.29
CA GLY A 153 0.43 -8.79 9.31
C GLY A 153 -0.98 -8.51 9.83
N VAL A 154 -1.09 -7.84 10.99
CA VAL A 154 -2.40 -7.46 11.56
C VAL A 154 -3.10 -6.43 10.68
N GLY A 155 -2.38 -5.46 10.12
CA GLY A 155 -2.93 -4.50 9.15
C GLY A 155 -3.49 -5.20 7.90
N GLY A 156 -2.88 -6.30 7.47
CA GLY A 156 -3.33 -7.12 6.35
C GLY A 156 -4.71 -7.76 6.55
N LEU A 157 -5.21 -7.88 7.80
CA LEU A 157 -6.56 -8.36 8.08
C LEU A 157 -7.63 -7.50 7.37
N GLY A 158 -7.35 -6.22 7.12
CA GLY A 158 -8.23 -5.37 6.33
C GLY A 158 -8.44 -5.87 4.90
N MET A 159 -7.39 -6.37 4.26
CA MET A 159 -7.50 -6.97 2.93
C MET A 159 -8.24 -8.31 2.96
N LEU A 160 -8.11 -9.08 4.05
CA LEU A 160 -8.87 -10.33 4.22
C LEU A 160 -10.36 -10.04 4.42
N PHE A 161 -10.69 -8.99 5.17
CA PHE A 161 -12.08 -8.56 5.37
C PHE A 161 -12.78 -8.20 4.05
N THR A 162 -12.07 -7.57 3.11
CA THR A 162 -12.58 -7.24 1.76
C THR A 162 -12.52 -8.42 0.77
N GLY A 163 -12.37 -9.62 1.23
CA GLY A 163 -12.61 -10.86 0.51
C GLY A 163 -14.01 -11.40 0.82
N THR A 164 -14.08 -12.67 1.20
CA THR A 164 -15.33 -13.37 1.51
C THR A 164 -16.24 -12.65 2.51
N PRO A 165 -15.75 -12.09 3.64
CA PRO A 165 -16.63 -11.45 4.61
C PRO A 165 -17.44 -10.30 4.02
N LEU A 166 -16.77 -9.41 3.28
CA LEU A 166 -17.44 -8.28 2.65
C LEU A 166 -18.32 -8.73 1.46
N ALA A 167 -17.87 -9.71 0.66
CA ALA A 167 -18.64 -10.24 -0.44
C ALA A 167 -19.97 -10.83 0.03
N TRP A 168 -19.93 -11.65 1.09
CA TRP A 168 -21.12 -12.22 1.72
C TRP A 168 -22.08 -11.14 2.25
N LEU A 169 -21.54 -10.09 2.88
CA LEU A 169 -22.35 -8.97 3.36
C LEU A 169 -23.02 -8.24 2.19
N VAL A 170 -22.27 -7.91 1.15
CA VAL A 170 -22.76 -7.16 -0.03
C VAL A 170 -23.78 -7.97 -0.81
N GLU A 171 -23.57 -9.28 -0.99
CA GLU A 171 -24.49 -10.18 -1.70
C GLU A 171 -25.86 -10.27 -1.01
N ARG A 172 -25.88 -10.25 0.35
CA ARG A 172 -27.13 -10.30 1.14
C ARG A 172 -27.78 -8.96 1.39
N SER A 173 -27.11 -7.88 1.10
CA SER A 173 -27.62 -6.54 1.37
C SER A 173 -27.40 -5.60 0.19
N SER A 174 -26.33 -4.82 0.22
CA SER A 174 -25.92 -3.93 -0.87
C SER A 174 -24.49 -3.44 -0.66
N TRP A 175 -23.87 -2.90 -1.72
CA TRP A 175 -22.58 -2.22 -1.62
C TRP A 175 -22.61 -1.00 -0.68
N ARG A 176 -23.76 -0.35 -0.51
CA ARG A 176 -23.96 0.76 0.43
C ARG A 176 -23.80 0.32 1.88
N VAL A 177 -24.40 -0.82 2.22
CA VAL A 177 -24.21 -1.44 3.55
C VAL A 177 -22.76 -1.82 3.77
N GLY A 178 -22.07 -2.29 2.73
CA GLY A 178 -20.62 -2.53 2.78
C GLY A 178 -19.81 -1.30 3.18
N PHE A 179 -20.08 -0.14 2.57
CA PHE A 179 -19.46 1.14 2.96
C PHE A 179 -19.90 1.60 4.35
N GLY A 180 -21.16 1.40 4.73
CA GLY A 180 -21.68 1.73 6.06
C GLY A 180 -20.95 0.95 7.16
N VAL A 181 -20.73 -0.35 6.96
CA VAL A 181 -19.95 -1.19 7.89
C VAL A 181 -18.50 -0.73 7.97
N LEU A 182 -17.86 -0.44 6.83
CA LEU A 182 -16.49 0.09 6.80
C LEU A 182 -16.41 1.46 7.51
N ALA A 183 -17.41 2.32 7.36
CA ALA A 183 -17.50 3.60 8.08
C ALA A 183 -17.61 3.40 9.59
N GLY A 184 -18.46 2.47 10.03
CA GLY A 184 -18.61 2.11 11.45
C GLY A 184 -17.31 1.56 12.05
N LEU A 185 -16.64 0.66 11.32
CA LEU A 185 -15.34 0.11 11.73
C LEU A 185 -14.26 1.21 11.76
N ALA A 186 -14.26 2.13 10.79
CA ALA A 186 -13.34 3.26 10.77
C ALA A 186 -13.59 4.22 11.93
N ALA A 187 -14.84 4.50 12.25
CA ALA A 187 -15.21 5.31 13.43
C ALA A 187 -14.77 4.64 14.73
N ALA A 188 -15.01 3.33 14.86
CA ALA A 188 -14.55 2.55 16.01
C ALA A 188 -13.03 2.56 16.16
N ALA A 189 -12.28 2.39 15.06
CA ALA A 189 -10.83 2.49 15.06
C ALA A 189 -10.35 3.89 15.46
N TRP A 190 -10.97 4.94 14.94
CA TRP A 190 -10.66 6.32 15.31
C TRP A 190 -10.90 6.59 16.81
N LEU A 191 -12.04 6.15 17.35
CA LEU A 191 -12.35 6.26 18.79
C LEU A 191 -11.35 5.47 19.64
N LEU A 192 -10.97 4.26 19.19
CA LEU A 192 -9.96 3.44 19.86
C LEU A 192 -8.61 4.14 19.90
N ILE A 193 -8.18 4.77 18.79
CA ILE A 193 -6.97 5.57 18.71
C ILE A 193 -7.06 6.77 19.66
N ALA A 194 -8.18 7.49 19.64
CA ALA A 194 -8.39 8.65 20.51
C ALA A 194 -8.30 8.29 21.99
N TRP A 195 -8.83 7.13 22.37
CA TRP A 195 -8.84 6.65 23.76
C TRP A 195 -7.51 6.06 24.22
N ARG A 196 -6.87 5.22 23.38
CA ARG A 196 -5.70 4.43 23.79
C ARG A 196 -4.37 5.08 23.51
N VAL A 197 -4.25 5.82 22.38
CA VAL A 197 -2.96 6.42 22.02
C VAL A 197 -2.73 7.69 22.82
N ARG A 198 -1.73 7.64 23.69
CA ARG A 198 -1.26 8.80 24.48
C ARG A 198 0.19 9.05 24.11
N GLU A 199 0.45 10.19 23.50
CA GLU A 199 1.82 10.65 23.24
C GLU A 199 2.19 11.65 24.33
N PRO A 200 3.35 11.50 25.00
CA PRO A 200 3.88 12.57 25.83
C PRO A 200 4.01 13.84 24.98
N ALA A 201 3.70 14.99 25.56
CA ALA A 201 3.95 16.27 24.89
C ALA A 201 5.39 16.27 24.37
N VAL A 202 5.58 16.64 23.10
CA VAL A 202 6.92 16.78 22.52
C VAL A 202 7.68 17.74 23.44
N ARG A 203 8.67 17.22 24.18
CA ARG A 203 9.52 18.07 25.00
C ARG A 203 10.26 19.01 24.07
N THR A 204 9.96 20.27 24.18
CA THR A 204 10.72 21.38 23.56
C THR A 204 11.98 21.68 24.38
N ASP A 205 12.70 20.63 24.82
CA ASP A 205 14.02 20.78 25.36
C ASP A 205 14.91 21.17 24.17
N GLY A 206 15.61 22.29 24.24
CA GLY A 206 16.33 23.01 23.19
C GLY A 206 17.37 22.24 22.34
N SER A 207 17.31 20.91 22.31
CA SER A 207 18.06 20.00 21.45
C SER A 207 17.23 19.39 20.35
N ALA A 208 16.06 20.02 19.98
CA ALA A 208 15.30 19.58 18.80
C ALA A 208 16.22 19.63 17.56
N PRO A 209 16.33 18.53 16.77
CA PRO A 209 17.00 18.63 15.49
C PRO A 209 16.41 19.82 14.74
N GLN A 210 17.27 20.66 14.18
CA GLN A 210 16.88 21.90 13.48
C GLN A 210 15.67 21.60 12.62
N ARG A 211 14.52 22.22 12.93
CA ARG A 211 13.29 22.07 12.15
C ARG A 211 13.60 22.52 10.75
N GLU A 212 13.80 21.56 9.87
CA GLU A 212 14.01 21.83 8.45
C GLU A 212 12.80 22.63 7.96
N SER A 213 13.01 23.80 7.35
CA SER A 213 11.90 24.58 6.81
C SER A 213 11.22 23.76 5.69
N VAL A 214 9.91 23.90 5.53
CA VAL A 214 9.17 23.23 4.46
C VAL A 214 9.83 23.47 3.09
N GLY A 215 10.36 24.69 2.85
CA GLY A 215 11.09 25.01 1.63
C GLY A 215 12.43 24.27 1.50
N ALA A 216 13.14 23.98 2.59
CA ALA A 216 14.37 23.19 2.57
C ALA A 216 14.04 21.71 2.31
N ALA A 217 12.98 21.18 2.92
CA ALA A 217 12.48 19.84 2.67
C ALA A 217 12.10 19.66 1.18
N MET A 218 11.36 20.62 0.61
CA MET A 218 10.96 20.57 -0.81
C MET A 218 12.17 20.64 -1.76
N ARG A 219 13.17 21.46 -1.47
CA ARG A 219 14.43 21.46 -2.23
C ARG A 219 15.17 20.12 -2.12
N GLY A 220 15.16 19.49 -0.95
CA GLY A 220 15.75 18.18 -0.73
C GLY A 220 15.06 17.08 -1.55
N PHE A 221 13.75 17.17 -1.78
CA PHE A 221 13.05 16.29 -2.71
C PHE A 221 13.47 16.54 -4.17
N GLY A 222 13.61 17.82 -4.58
CA GLY A 222 14.10 18.18 -5.92
C GLY A 222 15.49 17.60 -6.21
N ALA A 223 16.39 17.61 -5.22
CA ALA A 223 17.74 17.07 -5.37
C ALA A 223 17.76 15.56 -5.70
N LEU A 224 16.74 14.77 -5.31
CA LEU A 224 16.64 13.37 -5.68
C LEU A 224 16.49 13.16 -7.19
N PHE A 225 15.75 14.05 -7.86
CA PHE A 225 15.50 13.96 -9.31
C PHE A 225 16.72 14.36 -10.15
N LEU A 226 17.72 15.00 -9.54
CA LEU A 226 19.00 15.27 -10.19
C LEU A 226 19.91 14.04 -10.24
N LEU A 227 19.59 13.00 -9.45
CA LEU A 227 20.35 11.74 -9.46
C LEU A 227 19.88 10.87 -10.64
N PRO A 228 20.77 10.44 -11.52
CA PRO A 228 20.40 9.79 -12.79
C PRO A 228 19.69 8.45 -12.60
N HIS A 229 19.89 7.75 -11.49
CA HIS A 229 19.25 6.46 -11.18
C HIS A 229 17.84 6.59 -10.59
N THR A 230 17.46 7.77 -10.12
CA THR A 230 16.15 7.98 -9.46
C THR A 230 14.99 7.68 -10.40
N LEU A 231 15.06 8.17 -11.65
CA LEU A 231 13.97 7.99 -12.60
C LEU A 231 13.69 6.50 -12.89
N GLY A 232 14.74 5.68 -13.06
CA GLY A 232 14.59 4.25 -13.29
C GLY A 232 13.91 3.53 -12.12
N ILE A 233 14.29 3.87 -10.90
CA ILE A 233 13.71 3.31 -9.67
C ILE A 233 12.23 3.71 -9.57
N LEU A 234 11.89 4.97 -9.82
CA LEU A 234 10.52 5.48 -9.71
C LEU A 234 9.61 4.91 -10.80
N LEU A 235 10.07 4.82 -12.05
CA LEU A 235 9.28 4.26 -13.16
C LEU A 235 8.96 2.78 -12.93
N LEU A 236 9.88 2.00 -12.36
CA LEU A 236 9.58 0.63 -11.96
C LEU A 236 8.61 0.60 -10.78
N GLY A 237 8.82 1.43 -9.76
CA GLY A 237 7.95 1.54 -8.59
C GLY A 237 6.51 1.90 -8.93
N LEU A 238 6.31 2.77 -9.94
CA LEU A 238 4.99 3.16 -10.46
C LEU A 238 4.14 1.95 -10.91
N VAL A 239 4.76 0.90 -11.43
CA VAL A 239 4.00 -0.19 -12.09
C VAL A 239 3.95 -1.48 -11.26
N THR A 240 4.94 -1.79 -10.45
CA THR A 240 5.05 -3.10 -9.78
C THR A 240 4.00 -3.32 -8.70
N TYR A 241 3.87 -2.39 -7.76
CA TYR A 241 2.81 -2.45 -6.75
C TYR A 241 1.43 -2.20 -7.36
N ALA A 242 1.38 -1.33 -8.35
CA ALA A 242 0.17 -1.00 -9.07
C ALA A 242 -0.44 -2.20 -9.80
N ALA A 243 0.37 -3.09 -10.37
CA ALA A 243 -0.10 -4.30 -11.02
C ALA A 243 -0.87 -5.21 -10.06
N PHE A 244 -0.34 -5.44 -8.85
CA PHE A 244 -1.03 -6.20 -7.80
C PHE A 244 -2.33 -5.52 -7.37
N LEU A 245 -2.27 -4.20 -7.07
CA LEU A 245 -3.44 -3.45 -6.62
C LEU A 245 -4.51 -3.28 -7.72
N ALA A 246 -4.12 -3.14 -8.98
CA ALA A 246 -5.07 -3.09 -10.09
C ALA A 246 -5.81 -4.43 -10.23
N LEU A 247 -5.10 -5.57 -10.13
CA LEU A 247 -5.75 -6.87 -10.14
C LEU A 247 -6.61 -7.06 -8.88
N ARG A 248 -5.98 -7.12 -7.69
CA ARG A 248 -6.66 -7.47 -6.44
C ARG A 248 -7.68 -6.43 -5.98
N GLY A 249 -7.40 -5.15 -6.21
CA GLY A 249 -8.21 -4.03 -5.70
C GLY A 249 -9.33 -3.58 -6.62
N LEU A 250 -9.25 -3.90 -7.93
CA LEU A 250 -10.24 -3.46 -8.91
C LEU A 250 -10.75 -4.59 -9.79
N TRP A 251 -9.85 -5.27 -10.52
CA TRP A 251 -10.26 -6.11 -11.65
C TRP A 251 -10.59 -7.55 -11.29
N LEU A 252 -10.13 -8.09 -10.15
CA LEU A 252 -10.31 -9.51 -9.81
C LEU A 252 -11.80 -9.90 -9.73
N GLY A 253 -12.62 -9.09 -9.05
CA GLY A 253 -14.05 -9.31 -8.95
C GLY A 253 -14.74 -9.27 -10.33
N PRO A 254 -14.66 -8.14 -11.06
CA PRO A 254 -15.22 -8.02 -12.40
C PRO A 254 -14.75 -9.12 -13.37
N LEU A 255 -13.47 -9.49 -13.34
CA LEU A 255 -12.93 -10.55 -14.18
C LEU A 255 -13.56 -11.93 -13.88
N LEU A 256 -13.60 -12.33 -12.61
CA LEU A 256 -14.14 -13.64 -12.24
C LEU A 256 -15.65 -13.72 -12.46
N ILE A 257 -16.38 -12.66 -12.15
CA ILE A 257 -17.83 -12.60 -12.32
C ILE A 257 -18.19 -12.44 -13.80
N GLY A 258 -17.61 -11.44 -14.47
CA GLY A 258 -17.99 -11.07 -15.84
C GLY A 258 -17.47 -12.04 -16.91
N ARG A 259 -16.29 -12.65 -16.72
CA ARG A 259 -15.69 -13.56 -17.69
C ARG A 259 -16.05 -15.03 -17.43
N HIS A 260 -16.16 -15.42 -16.16
CA HIS A 260 -16.29 -16.82 -15.75
C HIS A 260 -17.60 -17.14 -15.03
N GLY A 261 -18.46 -16.15 -14.76
CA GLY A 261 -19.76 -16.36 -14.11
C GLY A 261 -19.67 -16.74 -12.63
N PHE A 262 -18.59 -16.41 -11.94
CA PHE A 262 -18.47 -16.65 -10.51
C PHE A 262 -19.55 -15.87 -9.74
N SER A 263 -20.01 -16.42 -8.61
CA SER A 263 -20.77 -15.63 -7.65
C SER A 263 -19.90 -14.55 -7.00
N LEU A 264 -20.52 -13.57 -6.38
CA LEU A 264 -19.79 -12.54 -5.63
C LEU A 264 -18.98 -13.16 -4.49
N VAL A 265 -19.55 -14.16 -3.79
CA VAL A 265 -18.88 -14.87 -2.70
C VAL A 265 -17.72 -15.72 -3.21
N ASP A 266 -17.86 -16.44 -4.34
CA ASP A 266 -16.75 -17.21 -4.92
C ASP A 266 -15.59 -16.29 -5.34
N SER A 267 -15.91 -15.16 -5.97
CA SER A 267 -14.93 -14.12 -6.27
C SER A 267 -14.26 -13.58 -4.99
N GLY A 268 -15.03 -13.41 -3.92
CA GLY A 268 -14.55 -13.03 -2.59
C GLY A 268 -13.61 -14.06 -1.98
N ASN A 269 -13.88 -15.36 -2.17
CA ASN A 269 -13.02 -16.47 -1.71
C ASN A 269 -11.65 -16.42 -2.40
N VAL A 270 -11.62 -16.20 -3.72
CA VAL A 270 -10.37 -16.02 -4.46
C VAL A 270 -9.64 -14.78 -3.97
N ALA A 271 -10.35 -13.68 -3.80
CA ALA A 271 -9.77 -12.43 -3.30
C ALA A 271 -9.17 -12.57 -1.88
N LEU A 272 -9.83 -13.34 -1.01
CA LEU A 272 -9.32 -13.68 0.32
C LEU A 272 -8.04 -14.52 0.21
N LEU A 273 -8.03 -15.56 -0.63
CA LEU A 273 -6.86 -16.40 -0.85
C LEU A 273 -5.66 -15.58 -1.37
N VAL A 274 -5.87 -14.75 -2.40
CA VAL A 274 -4.84 -13.84 -2.93
C VAL A 274 -4.30 -12.92 -1.85
N SER A 275 -5.17 -12.36 -1.02
CA SER A 275 -4.74 -11.50 0.11
C SER A 275 -3.96 -12.28 1.15
N LEU A 276 -4.40 -13.48 1.50
CA LEU A 276 -3.73 -14.33 2.48
C LEU A 276 -2.30 -14.67 2.05
N VAL A 277 -2.12 -15.13 0.82
CA VAL A 277 -0.78 -15.49 0.32
C VAL A 277 0.13 -14.26 0.19
N SER A 278 -0.44 -13.09 -0.14
CA SER A 278 0.33 -11.85 -0.26
C SER A 278 0.94 -11.38 1.07
N LEU A 279 0.37 -11.76 2.21
CA LEU A 279 0.92 -11.42 3.54
C LEU A 279 2.26 -12.11 3.83
N PHE A 280 2.47 -13.30 3.28
CA PHE A 280 3.71 -14.07 3.51
C PHE A 280 4.83 -13.69 2.54
N GLY A 281 4.47 -13.16 1.37
CA GLY A 281 5.43 -12.80 0.31
C GLY A 281 6.59 -11.94 0.81
N PRO A 282 6.36 -10.78 1.45
CA PRO A 282 7.45 -9.92 1.92
C PRO A 282 8.42 -10.59 2.88
N ALA A 283 7.94 -11.47 3.76
CA ALA A 283 8.78 -12.21 4.70
C ALA A 283 9.67 -13.24 3.97
N VAL A 284 9.13 -13.93 2.97
CA VAL A 284 9.86 -14.90 2.15
C VAL A 284 10.93 -14.18 1.32
N PHE A 285 10.54 -13.18 0.53
CA PHE A 285 11.48 -12.45 -0.33
C PHE A 285 12.50 -11.63 0.46
N GLY A 286 12.14 -11.13 1.65
CA GLY A 286 13.09 -10.47 2.54
C GLY A 286 14.19 -11.39 3.05
N ARG A 287 13.88 -12.69 3.29
CA ARG A 287 14.89 -13.71 3.65
C ARG A 287 15.73 -14.16 2.45
N LEU A 288 15.16 -14.12 1.26
CA LEU A 288 15.80 -14.51 0.02
C LEU A 288 16.60 -13.36 -0.65
N ASP A 289 16.70 -12.18 0.00
CA ASP A 289 17.42 -11.02 -0.57
C ASP A 289 18.85 -11.41 -0.96
N PRO A 290 19.19 -11.39 -2.27
CA PRO A 290 20.49 -11.84 -2.75
C PRO A 290 21.62 -10.82 -2.52
N GLY A 291 21.32 -9.74 -1.79
CA GLY A 291 22.23 -8.63 -1.54
C GLY A 291 22.33 -7.62 -2.71
N PRO A 292 22.97 -6.46 -2.47
CA PRO A 292 22.93 -5.30 -3.40
C PRO A 292 23.38 -5.64 -4.82
N ALA A 293 24.45 -6.45 -4.99
CA ALA A 293 25.03 -6.77 -6.29
C ALA A 293 24.08 -7.57 -7.22
N ARG A 294 23.22 -8.41 -6.65
CA ARG A 294 22.31 -9.28 -7.42
C ARG A 294 20.85 -8.81 -7.36
N ARG A 295 20.51 -7.94 -6.40
CA ARG A 295 19.13 -7.49 -6.14
C ARG A 295 18.46 -6.91 -7.38
N ARG A 296 19.16 -6.07 -8.16
CA ARG A 296 18.65 -5.49 -9.40
C ARG A 296 18.20 -6.56 -10.42
N ARG A 297 18.95 -7.65 -10.56
CA ARG A 297 18.59 -8.78 -11.43
C ARG A 297 17.36 -9.51 -10.91
N TRP A 298 17.23 -9.71 -9.60
CA TRP A 298 16.09 -10.35 -8.97
C TRP A 298 14.82 -9.52 -9.09
N VAL A 299 14.92 -8.21 -8.92
CA VAL A 299 13.79 -7.26 -9.11
C VAL A 299 13.32 -7.31 -10.57
N LEU A 300 14.23 -7.28 -11.54
CA LEU A 300 13.89 -7.42 -12.96
C LEU A 300 13.26 -8.78 -13.28
N ALA A 301 13.86 -9.87 -12.81
CA ALA A 301 13.33 -11.22 -13.05
C ALA A 301 11.94 -11.39 -12.45
N GLY A 302 11.70 -10.91 -11.21
CA GLY A 302 10.38 -10.94 -10.58
C GLY A 302 9.35 -10.10 -11.33
N THR A 303 9.73 -8.91 -11.81
CA THR A 303 8.85 -8.06 -12.62
C THR A 303 8.48 -8.72 -13.95
N LEU A 304 9.46 -9.31 -14.64
CA LEU A 304 9.23 -10.04 -15.89
C LEU A 304 8.36 -11.29 -15.68
N LEU A 305 8.56 -12.00 -14.58
CA LEU A 305 7.72 -13.14 -14.21
C LEU A 305 6.27 -12.72 -13.99
N ILE A 306 6.03 -11.64 -13.23
CA ILE A 306 4.67 -11.12 -13.02
C ILE A 306 4.06 -10.67 -14.36
N ALA A 307 4.82 -10.01 -15.22
CA ALA A 307 4.35 -9.63 -16.55
C ALA A 307 3.98 -10.86 -17.41
N ALA A 308 4.77 -11.92 -17.36
CA ALA A 308 4.48 -13.19 -18.04
C ALA A 308 3.21 -13.87 -17.50
N ILE A 309 2.97 -13.80 -16.19
CA ILE A 309 1.73 -14.31 -15.58
C ILE A 309 0.52 -13.54 -16.13
N PHE A 310 0.57 -12.20 -16.14
CA PHE A 310 -0.52 -11.39 -16.71
C PHE A 310 -0.73 -11.67 -18.19
N LEU A 311 0.33 -11.87 -18.96
CA LEU A 311 0.25 -12.25 -20.37
C LEU A 311 -0.42 -13.64 -20.53
N ALA A 312 -0.03 -14.61 -19.72
CA ALA A 312 -0.64 -15.95 -19.74
C ALA A 312 -2.14 -15.89 -19.40
N MET A 313 -2.54 -15.15 -18.36
CA MET A 313 -3.94 -14.93 -18.00
C MET A 313 -4.73 -14.27 -19.15
N SER A 314 -4.12 -13.33 -19.88
CA SER A 314 -4.79 -12.68 -21.02
C SER A 314 -5.06 -13.61 -22.19
N MET A 315 -4.24 -14.66 -22.37
CA MET A 315 -4.29 -15.59 -23.49
C MET A 315 -5.09 -16.87 -23.21
N LEU A 316 -4.99 -17.41 -21.98
CA LEU A 316 -5.50 -18.75 -21.67
C LEU A 316 -7.03 -18.82 -21.50
N HIS A 317 -7.71 -17.72 -21.21
CA HIS A 317 -9.19 -17.61 -21.07
C HIS A 317 -9.82 -18.73 -20.21
N SER A 318 -9.12 -19.16 -19.16
CA SER A 318 -9.54 -20.24 -18.26
C SER A 318 -9.69 -19.75 -16.84
N ALA A 319 -10.81 -20.10 -16.17
CA ALA A 319 -11.04 -19.75 -14.77
C ALA A 319 -9.91 -20.26 -13.85
N ALA A 320 -9.43 -21.49 -14.10
CA ALA A 320 -8.32 -22.05 -13.34
C ALA A 320 -7.02 -21.27 -13.55
N ALA A 321 -6.73 -20.84 -14.80
CA ALA A 321 -5.56 -20.03 -15.12
C ALA A 321 -5.64 -18.64 -14.48
N ASP A 322 -6.81 -17.99 -14.51
CA ASP A 322 -7.02 -16.68 -13.92
C ASP A 322 -6.92 -16.72 -12.38
N VAL A 323 -7.49 -17.75 -11.73
CA VAL A 323 -7.35 -17.96 -10.29
C VAL A 323 -5.90 -18.26 -9.90
N ALA A 324 -5.25 -19.22 -10.59
CA ALA A 324 -3.86 -19.57 -10.31
C ALA A 324 -2.91 -18.38 -10.56
N GLY A 325 -3.12 -17.64 -11.65
CA GLY A 325 -2.38 -16.43 -11.96
C GLY A 325 -2.56 -15.35 -10.91
N ALA A 326 -3.79 -15.09 -10.45
CA ALA A 326 -4.05 -14.12 -9.39
C ALA A 326 -3.37 -14.50 -8.07
N VAL A 327 -3.39 -15.78 -7.68
CA VAL A 327 -2.69 -16.30 -6.50
C VAL A 327 -1.17 -16.13 -6.67
N ALA A 328 -0.64 -16.47 -7.84
CA ALA A 328 0.79 -16.30 -8.14
C ALA A 328 1.21 -14.82 -8.07
N VAL A 329 0.43 -13.90 -8.66
CA VAL A 329 0.66 -12.45 -8.53
C VAL A 329 0.64 -12.04 -7.05
N GLY A 330 -0.28 -12.58 -6.25
CA GLY A 330 -0.33 -12.36 -4.79
C GLY A 330 0.99 -12.75 -4.10
N VAL A 331 1.51 -13.95 -4.38
CA VAL A 331 2.79 -14.43 -3.81
C VAL A 331 3.95 -13.54 -4.25
N PHE A 332 4.09 -13.32 -5.57
CA PHE A 332 5.23 -12.58 -6.12
C PHE A 332 5.17 -11.06 -5.86
N SER A 333 4.00 -10.50 -5.51
CA SER A 333 3.88 -9.10 -5.06
C SER A 333 4.77 -8.81 -3.85
N GLY A 334 5.08 -9.82 -3.04
CA GLY A 334 5.99 -9.70 -1.90
C GLY A 334 7.43 -9.35 -2.30
N ALA A 335 7.84 -9.59 -3.55
CA ALA A 335 9.14 -9.18 -4.07
C ALA A 335 9.34 -7.64 -4.06
N LEU A 336 8.28 -6.87 -3.85
CA LEU A 336 8.34 -5.42 -3.63
C LEU A 336 9.30 -5.04 -2.49
N VAL A 337 9.46 -5.89 -1.48
CA VAL A 337 10.42 -5.63 -0.39
C VAL A 337 11.85 -5.46 -0.90
N LEU A 338 12.20 -6.14 -2.00
CA LEU A 338 13.52 -6.00 -2.64
C LEU A 338 13.69 -4.61 -3.28
N GLN A 339 12.61 -4.00 -3.78
CA GLN A 339 12.67 -2.64 -4.31
C GLN A 339 12.88 -1.62 -3.18
N TYR A 340 12.21 -1.78 -2.03
CA TYR A 340 12.49 -0.96 -0.85
C TYR A 340 13.95 -1.09 -0.39
N ALA A 341 14.49 -2.31 -0.40
CA ALA A 341 15.89 -2.55 -0.07
C ALA A 341 16.84 -1.93 -1.12
N ASP A 342 16.46 -1.93 -2.41
CA ASP A 342 17.21 -1.29 -3.49
C ASP A 342 17.23 0.24 -3.30
N VAL A 343 16.08 0.86 -3.05
CA VAL A 343 15.99 2.29 -2.71
C VAL A 343 16.87 2.64 -1.52
N ARG A 344 16.81 1.85 -0.45
CA ARG A 344 17.63 2.10 0.74
C ARG A 344 19.14 2.08 0.45
N SER A 345 19.59 1.21 -0.45
CA SER A 345 21.01 1.08 -0.82
C SER A 345 21.44 2.05 -1.93
N ALA A 346 20.49 2.64 -2.66
CA ALA A 346 20.77 3.52 -3.80
C ALA A 346 21.12 4.95 -3.42
N TYR A 347 20.78 5.39 -2.19
CA TYR A 347 20.96 6.77 -1.75
C TYR A 347 21.78 6.89 -0.47
N PRO A 348 22.50 8.01 -0.30
CA PRO A 348 23.22 8.30 0.95
C PRO A 348 22.27 8.30 2.16
N PRO A 349 22.75 7.94 3.36
CA PRO A 349 21.92 7.88 4.58
C PRO A 349 21.08 9.14 4.84
N ALA A 350 21.64 10.32 4.57
CA ALA A 350 20.97 11.62 4.75
C ALA A 350 19.77 11.83 3.81
N MET A 351 19.71 11.13 2.67
CA MET A 351 18.65 11.24 1.65
C MET A 351 17.69 10.04 1.65
N THR A 352 18.04 8.94 2.33
CA THR A 352 17.29 7.68 2.27
C THR A 352 15.82 7.86 2.69
N GLY A 353 15.54 8.61 3.75
CA GLY A 353 14.16 8.86 4.20
C GLY A 353 13.30 9.56 3.13
N ARG A 354 13.87 10.58 2.48
CA ARG A 354 13.20 11.30 1.38
C ARG A 354 13.01 10.43 0.15
N ALA A 355 14.03 9.63 -0.19
CA ALA A 355 13.95 8.69 -1.32
C ALA A 355 12.84 7.63 -1.09
N MET A 356 12.72 7.09 0.12
CA MET A 356 11.65 6.18 0.51
C MET A 356 10.26 6.82 0.42
N ALA A 357 10.13 8.08 0.85
CA ALA A 357 8.87 8.82 0.77
C ALA A 357 8.44 9.06 -0.70
N VAL A 358 9.37 9.52 -1.55
CA VAL A 358 9.12 9.73 -2.98
C VAL A 358 8.80 8.41 -3.69
N PHE A 359 9.52 7.34 -3.35
CA PHE A 359 9.24 6.01 -3.90
C PHE A 359 7.84 5.52 -3.51
N THR A 360 7.44 5.66 -2.23
CA THR A 360 6.10 5.29 -1.77
C THR A 360 5.01 6.12 -2.44
N MET A 361 5.23 7.44 -2.57
CA MET A 361 4.33 8.32 -3.32
C MET A 361 4.19 7.85 -4.78
N ALA A 362 5.31 7.57 -5.46
CA ALA A 362 5.31 7.07 -6.83
C ALA A 362 4.53 5.76 -6.97
N MET A 363 4.69 4.82 -6.03
CA MET A 363 3.93 3.56 -6.02
C MET A 363 2.42 3.80 -6.01
N PHE A 364 1.90 4.72 -5.18
CA PHE A 364 0.47 4.97 -5.08
C PHE A 364 -0.06 5.81 -6.23
N LEU A 365 0.71 6.79 -6.72
CA LEU A 365 0.37 7.50 -7.96
C LEU A 365 0.36 6.54 -9.16
N GLY A 366 1.25 5.54 -9.14
CA GLY A 366 1.27 4.45 -10.10
C GLY A 366 0.00 3.59 -10.03
N VAL A 367 -0.49 3.29 -8.83
CA VAL A 367 -1.78 2.59 -8.66
C VAL A 367 -2.91 3.39 -9.32
N ALA A 368 -3.00 4.70 -9.08
CA ALA A 368 -3.99 5.55 -9.72
C ALA A 368 -3.85 5.52 -11.25
N LEU A 369 -2.63 5.70 -11.75
CA LEU A 369 -2.36 5.70 -13.19
C LEU A 369 -2.76 4.37 -13.85
N VAL A 370 -2.33 3.24 -13.28
CA VAL A 370 -2.63 1.91 -13.84
C VAL A 370 -4.12 1.62 -13.80
N GLN A 371 -4.84 2.00 -12.73
CA GLN A 371 -6.28 1.83 -12.64
C GLN A 371 -7.03 2.70 -13.67
N TRP A 372 -6.60 3.94 -13.90
CA TRP A 372 -7.17 4.81 -14.93
C TRP A 372 -6.90 4.29 -16.34
N VAL A 373 -5.65 3.91 -16.63
CA VAL A 373 -5.24 3.40 -17.95
C VAL A 373 -5.94 2.08 -18.27
N THR A 374 -6.02 1.16 -17.31
CA THR A 374 -6.71 -0.13 -17.52
C THR A 374 -8.22 0.05 -17.65
N GLY A 375 -8.83 0.99 -16.93
CA GLY A 375 -10.24 1.34 -17.09
C GLY A 375 -10.55 1.91 -18.46
N TRP A 376 -9.70 2.83 -18.96
CA TRP A 376 -9.80 3.36 -20.30
C TRP A 376 -9.59 2.29 -21.38
N ALA A 377 -8.57 1.43 -21.24
CA ALA A 377 -8.29 0.35 -22.17
C ALA A 377 -9.44 -0.66 -22.24
N ALA A 378 -10.04 -1.02 -21.09
CA ALA A 378 -11.20 -1.89 -21.04
C ALA A 378 -12.42 -1.29 -21.76
N SER A 379 -12.70 0.01 -21.55
CA SER A 379 -13.79 0.70 -22.23
C SER A 379 -13.59 0.74 -23.74
N LEU A 380 -12.35 0.98 -24.18
CA LEU A 380 -12.01 0.99 -25.61
C LEU A 380 -12.15 -0.41 -26.24
N ALA A 381 -11.76 -1.47 -25.51
CA ALA A 381 -11.93 -2.85 -25.93
C ALA A 381 -13.42 -3.20 -26.09
N THR A 382 -14.25 -2.86 -25.10
CA THR A 382 -15.70 -3.07 -25.16
C THR A 382 -16.32 -2.35 -26.37
N ALA A 383 -15.95 -1.10 -26.64
CA ALA A 383 -16.44 -0.34 -27.79
C ALA A 383 -16.06 -0.97 -29.14
N ARG A 384 -14.98 -1.77 -29.17
CA ARG A 384 -14.51 -2.50 -30.37
C ARG A 384 -14.98 -3.95 -30.43
N GLY A 385 -15.81 -4.41 -29.48
CA GLY A 385 -16.25 -5.81 -29.40
C GLY A 385 -15.15 -6.79 -28.97
N ALA A 386 -14.04 -6.29 -28.40
CA ALA A 386 -12.95 -7.12 -27.88
C ALA A 386 -13.17 -7.45 -26.40
N ASP A 387 -12.50 -8.50 -25.91
CA ASP A 387 -12.54 -8.88 -24.48
C ASP A 387 -11.87 -7.79 -23.62
N PRO A 388 -12.64 -7.08 -22.77
CA PRO A 388 -12.10 -6.02 -21.92
C PRO A 388 -11.11 -6.57 -20.87
N TYR A 389 -11.33 -7.78 -20.37
CA TYR A 389 -10.48 -8.37 -19.32
C TYR A 389 -9.13 -8.81 -19.87
N ALA A 390 -9.10 -9.44 -21.05
CA ALA A 390 -7.85 -9.75 -21.75
C ALA A 390 -7.05 -8.47 -22.02
N THR A 391 -7.72 -7.40 -22.46
CA THR A 391 -7.10 -6.09 -22.71
C THR A 391 -6.53 -5.47 -21.44
N VAL A 392 -7.23 -5.56 -20.32
CA VAL A 392 -6.73 -5.10 -19.01
C VAL A 392 -5.45 -5.85 -18.62
N LEU A 393 -5.48 -7.18 -18.67
CA LEU A 393 -4.34 -8.02 -18.29
C LEU A 393 -3.12 -7.74 -19.19
N LEU A 394 -3.35 -7.60 -20.49
CA LEU A 394 -2.31 -7.23 -21.47
C LEU A 394 -1.74 -5.83 -21.19
N THR A 395 -2.61 -4.88 -20.86
CA THR A 395 -2.18 -3.51 -20.52
C THR A 395 -1.28 -3.51 -19.29
N ILE A 396 -1.65 -4.26 -18.24
CA ILE A 396 -0.81 -4.39 -17.02
C ILE A 396 0.54 -5.03 -17.37
N ALA A 397 0.54 -6.09 -18.18
CA ALA A 397 1.77 -6.75 -18.64
C ALA A 397 2.67 -5.78 -19.40
N ALA A 398 2.11 -5.00 -20.34
CA ALA A 398 2.83 -4.01 -21.13
C ALA A 398 3.45 -2.90 -20.25
N LEU A 399 2.71 -2.40 -19.26
CA LEU A 399 3.21 -1.40 -18.31
C LEU A 399 4.35 -1.96 -17.43
N LEU A 400 4.24 -3.21 -16.98
CA LEU A 400 5.32 -3.89 -16.24
C LEU A 400 6.58 -4.03 -17.09
N LEU A 401 6.43 -4.43 -18.35
CA LEU A 401 7.55 -4.55 -19.31
C LEU A 401 8.19 -3.18 -19.58
N ALA A 402 7.39 -2.13 -19.76
CA ALA A 402 7.90 -0.77 -19.94
C ALA A 402 8.68 -0.28 -18.70
N GLY A 403 8.15 -0.53 -17.50
CA GLY A 403 8.84 -0.20 -16.24
C GLY A 403 10.14 -0.99 -16.07
N ALA A 404 10.13 -2.29 -16.37
CA ALA A 404 11.33 -3.14 -16.34
C ALA A 404 12.39 -2.67 -17.36
N LEU A 405 11.96 -2.29 -18.57
CA LEU A 405 12.84 -1.76 -19.61
C LEU A 405 13.46 -0.43 -19.18
N ALA A 406 12.65 0.49 -18.66
CA ALA A 406 13.14 1.76 -18.13
C ALA A 406 14.16 1.54 -17.01
N TYR A 407 13.85 0.66 -16.05
CA TYR A 407 14.77 0.34 -14.95
C TYR A 407 16.07 -0.31 -15.45
N ARG A 408 16.02 -1.12 -16.52
CA ARG A 408 17.22 -1.74 -17.12
C ARG A 408 18.09 -0.74 -17.86
N LEU A 409 17.50 0.15 -18.66
CA LEU A 409 18.20 1.07 -19.57
C LEU A 409 18.70 2.33 -18.87
N LEU A 410 17.99 2.81 -17.87
CA LEU A 410 18.38 3.99 -17.10
C LEU A 410 19.55 3.67 -16.16
N PRO A 411 20.35 4.70 -15.78
CA PRO A 411 21.53 4.51 -14.95
C PRO A 411 21.26 3.74 -13.67
N ALA A 412 22.19 2.87 -13.29
CA ALA A 412 22.14 2.14 -12.03
C ALA A 412 22.73 2.97 -10.89
N PRO A 413 22.31 2.75 -9.63
CA PRO A 413 22.96 3.34 -8.47
C PRO A 413 24.45 2.95 -8.41
N PRO A 414 25.33 3.82 -7.89
CA PRO A 414 26.79 3.58 -7.84
C PRO A 414 27.20 2.28 -7.16
N GLY A 415 26.46 1.82 -6.14
CA GLY A 415 26.72 0.56 -5.42
C GLY A 415 26.36 -0.72 -6.19
N ASN A 416 25.65 -0.61 -7.32
CA ASN A 416 25.20 -1.73 -8.16
C ASN A 416 25.99 -1.83 -9.49
N ALA A 417 26.96 -0.96 -9.71
CA ALA A 417 27.88 -1.08 -10.85
C ALA A 417 28.74 -2.34 -10.65
N ALA A 418 28.75 -3.26 -11.64
CA ALA A 418 29.66 -4.39 -11.62
C ALA A 418 31.11 -3.87 -11.51
N PRO A 419 32.00 -4.53 -10.75
CA PRO A 419 33.36 -4.12 -10.68
C PRO A 419 33.97 -4.09 -12.11
N PRO A 420 34.76 -3.08 -12.44
CA PRO A 420 35.39 -2.98 -13.76
C PRO A 420 36.27 -4.24 -13.98
N GLY A 421 35.87 -5.12 -14.90
CA GLY A 421 36.55 -6.34 -15.23
C GLY A 421 35.72 -7.63 -15.34
N ALA A 422 34.42 -7.61 -15.05
CA ALA A 422 33.53 -8.76 -15.22
C ALA A 422 32.66 -8.62 -16.51
N ARG A 423 33.32 -8.56 -17.68
CA ARG A 423 32.69 -8.76 -18.98
C ARG A 423 33.18 -10.05 -19.60
#